data_cbada60216eb0b51558c1613a70d568f
#
_entry.id   cbada60216eb0b51558c1613a70d568f
#
_cell.length_a   1.000
_cell.length_b   1.000
_cell.length_c   1.000
_cell.angle_alpha   90.00
_cell.angle_beta   90.00
_cell.angle_gamma   90.00
#
_symmetry.space_group_name_H-M   'P 1'
#
loop_
_entity.id
_entity.type
_entity.pdbx_description
1 polymer ?
#
loop_
_entity_poly.entity_id
_entity_poly.type
_entity_poly.pdbx_seq_one_letter_code
_entity_poly.pdbx_strand_id
1 'polypeptide(L)'
;MVTMVIERFPAIFIPICLYAKTFYRRKKNMKYIFSKYIQSSEAAMILICDDLHAYNLIIRGNCSSIDEAFKKAKSQGENLHAMILNVHRQFTEVKNLSILKWNDIASQNKYIELFQNLKSTLEQDEDLAAVVKKFVTSHMRKFYWRRANKEATKWEERYLLEEITMSIYVTEILGYQRELWEIAPNPDFPDPIGYLYEKQSAIVQKLVGKKVLARRLEILEIPQKESLHNGG
;
A
#
# COMPACT_ATOMS: atom_id res chain seq x y z
N MET A 1 33.32 12.60 -14.75
CA MET A 1 32.89 11.35 -14.13
C MET A 1 32.00 11.77 -12.97
N VAL A 2 30.67 11.76 -13.15
CA VAL A 2 29.73 12.12 -12.09
C VAL A 2 29.56 10.87 -11.25
N THR A 3 30.10 10.90 -10.04
CA THR A 3 29.89 9.85 -9.05
C THR A 3 28.41 9.88 -8.69
N MET A 4 27.63 8.94 -9.21
CA MET A 4 26.27 8.73 -8.73
C MET A 4 26.36 8.37 -7.25
N VAL A 5 25.94 9.31 -6.41
CA VAL A 5 25.66 9.01 -4.99
C VAL A 5 24.48 8.04 -5.01
N ILE A 6 24.74 6.77 -4.76
CA ILE A 6 23.67 5.79 -4.54
C ILE A 6 23.05 6.21 -3.21
N GLU A 7 21.90 6.85 -3.26
CA GLU A 7 21.11 7.12 -2.06
C GLU A 7 20.77 5.76 -1.43
N ARG A 8 21.25 5.54 -0.22
CA ARG A 8 20.90 4.36 0.56
C ARG A 8 19.63 4.66 1.32
N PHE A 9 18.60 3.91 1.04
CA PHE A 9 17.36 3.96 1.81
C PHE A 9 17.54 3.20 3.13
N PRO A 10 17.25 3.79 4.29
CA PRO A 10 17.36 3.08 5.57
C PRO A 10 16.33 1.94 5.68
N ALA A 11 15.09 2.17 5.28
CA ALA A 11 14.07 1.14 5.15
C ALA A 11 13.08 1.52 4.06
N ILE A 12 12.62 0.56 3.27
CA ILE A 12 11.62 0.78 2.24
C ILE A 12 10.39 -0.12 2.43
N PHE A 13 9.25 0.43 2.08
CA PHE A 13 7.97 -0.26 2.06
C PHE A 13 7.35 -0.11 0.67
N ILE A 14 6.96 -1.24 0.09
CA ILE A 14 6.37 -1.30 -1.25
C ILE A 14 5.01 -1.98 -1.14
N PRO A 15 3.94 -1.20 -0.95
CA PRO A 15 2.58 -1.74 -1.02
C PRO A 15 2.23 -2.00 -2.48
N ILE A 16 1.88 -3.23 -2.79
CA ILE A 16 1.48 -3.64 -4.14
C ILE A 16 -0.02 -3.84 -4.18
N CYS A 17 -0.73 -2.82 -4.61
CA CYS A 17 -2.14 -2.95 -4.92
C CYS A 17 -2.31 -3.70 -6.26
N LEU A 18 -3.02 -4.82 -6.24
CA LEU A 18 -3.30 -5.63 -7.43
C LEU A 18 -4.16 -4.90 -8.47
N TYR A 19 -4.76 -3.79 -8.06
CA TYR A 19 -5.51 -2.89 -8.92
C TYR A 19 -4.63 -2.01 -9.82
N ALA A 20 -3.45 -1.64 -9.38
CA ALA A 20 -2.46 -0.89 -10.17
C ALA A 20 -1.96 -1.75 -11.34
N LYS A 21 -2.80 -1.89 -12.28
CA LYS A 21 -3.11 -2.89 -13.32
C LYS A 21 -1.98 -3.60 -14.01
N THR A 22 -0.80 -3.11 -14.11
CA THR A 22 0.14 -3.77 -15.02
C THR A 22 1.58 -3.62 -14.62
N PHE A 23 1.90 -2.62 -13.79
CA PHE A 23 3.28 -2.34 -13.47
C PHE A 23 3.93 -3.50 -12.70
N TYR A 24 3.36 -3.86 -11.56
CA TYR A 24 3.92 -4.89 -10.69
C TYR A 24 3.79 -6.32 -11.23
N ARG A 25 2.87 -6.57 -12.18
CA ARG A 25 2.68 -7.88 -12.81
C ARG A 25 3.74 -8.20 -13.88
N ARG A 26 4.57 -7.24 -14.24
CA ARG A 26 5.64 -7.44 -15.23
C ARG A 26 6.94 -7.78 -14.52
N LYS A 27 7.49 -8.96 -14.81
CA LYS A 27 8.77 -9.42 -14.24
C LYS A 27 9.90 -8.39 -14.41
N LYS A 28 9.96 -7.69 -15.57
CA LYS A 28 10.96 -6.65 -15.81
C LYS A 28 10.84 -5.46 -14.85
N ASN A 29 9.61 -5.06 -14.50
CA ASN A 29 9.38 -3.95 -13.58
C ASN A 29 9.73 -4.36 -12.14
N MET A 30 9.44 -5.60 -11.75
CA MET A 30 9.91 -6.11 -10.46
C MET A 30 11.44 -6.18 -10.38
N LYS A 31 12.12 -6.60 -11.44
CA LYS A 31 13.58 -6.54 -11.50
C LYS A 31 14.11 -5.11 -11.34
N TYR A 32 13.45 -4.14 -11.95
CA TYR A 32 13.78 -2.73 -11.78
C TYR A 32 13.62 -2.26 -10.33
N ILE A 33 12.51 -2.62 -9.67
CA ILE A 33 12.29 -2.33 -8.24
C ILE A 33 13.41 -2.94 -7.39
N PHE A 34 13.74 -4.20 -7.63
CA PHE A 34 14.81 -4.87 -6.90
C PHE A 34 16.15 -4.18 -7.09
N SER A 35 16.53 -3.85 -8.31
CA SER A 35 17.82 -3.23 -8.61
C SER A 35 17.92 -1.79 -8.11
N LYS A 36 16.85 -0.99 -8.25
CA LYS A 36 16.89 0.44 -7.91
C LYS A 36 16.68 0.68 -6.40
N TYR A 37 15.74 -0.02 -5.79
CA TYR A 37 15.30 0.29 -4.42
C TYR A 37 15.75 -0.74 -3.40
N ILE A 38 15.45 -2.02 -3.65
CA ILE A 38 15.63 -3.06 -2.63
C ILE A 38 17.13 -3.32 -2.36
N GLN A 39 17.96 -3.41 -3.39
CA GLN A 39 19.41 -3.60 -3.21
C GLN A 39 20.11 -2.43 -2.53
N SER A 40 19.59 -1.22 -2.68
CA SER A 40 20.14 -0.01 -2.06
C SER A 40 19.56 0.27 -0.66
N SER A 41 18.68 -0.57 -0.15
CA SER A 41 18.08 -0.41 1.18
C SER A 41 18.75 -1.30 2.23
N GLU A 42 18.72 -0.87 3.49
CA GLU A 42 19.16 -1.69 4.62
C GLU A 42 18.10 -2.72 5.01
N ALA A 43 16.83 -2.39 4.82
CA ALA A 43 15.69 -3.28 5.01
C ALA A 43 14.61 -2.97 3.99
N ALA A 44 13.88 -3.99 3.56
CA ALA A 44 12.78 -3.84 2.62
C ALA A 44 11.58 -4.72 3.01
N MET A 45 10.38 -4.19 2.79
CA MET A 45 9.14 -4.94 2.88
C MET A 45 8.34 -4.76 1.60
N ILE A 46 7.92 -5.86 1.01
CA ILE A 46 6.91 -5.89 -0.05
C ILE A 46 5.63 -6.45 0.56
N LEU A 47 4.55 -5.69 0.48
CA LEU A 47 3.24 -6.13 0.93
C LEU A 47 2.30 -6.29 -0.26
N ILE A 48 1.78 -7.49 -0.47
CA ILE A 48 0.79 -7.79 -1.51
C ILE A 48 -0.59 -7.53 -0.92
N CYS A 49 -1.25 -6.46 -1.41
CA CYS A 49 -2.54 -6.01 -0.93
C CYS A 49 -3.69 -6.78 -1.63
N ASP A 50 -3.73 -8.10 -1.44
CA ASP A 50 -4.71 -8.98 -2.09
C ASP A 50 -6.13 -8.78 -1.53
N ASP A 51 -6.33 -8.73 -0.23
CA ASP A 51 -7.65 -8.52 0.37
C ASP A 51 -8.23 -7.14 0.03
N LEU A 52 -7.41 -6.09 -0.01
CA LEU A 52 -7.84 -4.77 -0.50
C LEU A 52 -8.29 -4.82 -1.97
N HIS A 53 -7.67 -5.69 -2.77
CA HIS A 53 -8.12 -5.89 -4.13
C HIS A 53 -9.52 -6.53 -4.20
N ALA A 54 -9.87 -7.40 -3.26
CA ALA A 54 -11.22 -7.95 -3.18
C ALA A 54 -12.27 -6.85 -3.02
N TYR A 55 -12.03 -5.87 -2.15
CA TYR A 55 -12.93 -4.71 -2.01
C TYR A 55 -13.09 -3.95 -3.34
N ASN A 56 -12.01 -3.71 -4.07
CA ASN A 56 -12.10 -3.11 -5.41
C ASN A 56 -12.92 -3.94 -6.40
N LEU A 57 -12.83 -5.26 -6.35
CA LEU A 57 -13.65 -6.15 -7.20
C LEU A 57 -15.14 -6.05 -6.85
N ILE A 58 -15.47 -5.96 -5.55
CA ILE A 58 -16.84 -5.79 -5.06
C ILE A 58 -17.38 -4.42 -5.49
N ILE A 59 -16.68 -3.34 -5.20
CA ILE A 59 -17.08 -1.97 -5.53
C ILE A 59 -17.36 -1.83 -7.03
N ARG A 60 -16.56 -2.49 -7.87
CA ARG A 60 -16.72 -2.48 -9.33
C ARG A 60 -17.79 -3.43 -9.84
N GLY A 61 -18.32 -4.32 -8.99
CA GLY A 61 -19.23 -5.39 -9.38
C GLY A 61 -18.61 -6.34 -10.43
N ASN A 62 -17.34 -6.64 -10.28
CA ASN A 62 -16.61 -7.56 -11.16
C ASN A 62 -16.69 -9.01 -10.69
N CYS A 63 -17.48 -9.28 -9.64
CA CYS A 63 -17.74 -10.59 -9.08
C CYS A 63 -19.21 -10.70 -8.71
N SER A 64 -19.74 -11.91 -8.75
CA SER A 64 -21.14 -12.21 -8.44
C SER A 64 -21.41 -12.29 -6.93
N SER A 65 -20.35 -12.50 -6.13
CA SER A 65 -20.41 -12.58 -4.68
C SER A 65 -19.15 -12.03 -4.02
N ILE A 66 -19.26 -11.77 -2.72
CA ILE A 66 -18.12 -11.37 -1.87
C ILE A 66 -17.06 -12.47 -1.84
N ASP A 67 -17.48 -13.72 -1.65
CA ASP A 67 -16.58 -14.87 -1.59
C ASP A 67 -15.80 -15.07 -2.91
N GLU A 68 -16.46 -14.86 -4.05
CA GLU A 68 -15.81 -14.90 -5.36
C GLU A 68 -14.74 -13.80 -5.47
N ALA A 69 -15.03 -12.59 -4.98
CA ALA A 69 -14.09 -11.48 -5.01
C ALA A 69 -12.82 -11.79 -4.19
N PHE A 70 -12.97 -12.30 -2.96
CA PHE A 70 -11.84 -12.68 -2.11
C PHE A 70 -11.06 -13.86 -2.71
N LYS A 71 -11.73 -14.90 -3.20
CA LYS A 71 -11.07 -16.04 -3.86
C LYS A 71 -10.26 -15.60 -5.07
N LYS A 72 -10.79 -14.70 -5.89
CA LYS A 72 -10.12 -14.16 -7.08
C LYS A 72 -8.93 -13.29 -6.71
N ALA A 73 -9.09 -12.41 -5.72
CA ALA A 73 -8.04 -11.55 -5.21
C ALA A 73 -6.88 -12.38 -4.62
N LYS A 74 -7.18 -13.38 -3.80
CA LYS A 74 -6.21 -14.30 -3.21
C LYS A 74 -5.41 -15.04 -4.28
N SER A 75 -6.09 -15.62 -5.27
CA SER A 75 -5.41 -16.31 -6.39
C SER A 75 -4.47 -15.38 -7.16
N GLN A 76 -4.88 -14.13 -7.39
CA GLN A 76 -4.02 -13.14 -8.04
C GLN A 76 -2.83 -12.74 -7.16
N GLY A 77 -3.03 -12.63 -5.85
CA GLY A 77 -1.99 -12.38 -4.86
C GLY A 77 -0.95 -13.49 -4.82
N GLU A 78 -1.38 -14.74 -4.85
CA GLU A 78 -0.49 -15.91 -4.89
C GLU A 78 0.38 -15.95 -6.16
N ASN A 79 -0.21 -15.67 -7.33
CA ASN A 79 0.52 -15.58 -8.59
C ASN A 79 1.59 -14.47 -8.56
N LEU A 80 1.24 -13.32 -7.99
CA LEU A 80 2.17 -12.22 -7.84
C LEU A 80 3.28 -12.55 -6.85
N HIS A 81 2.95 -13.16 -5.72
CA HIS A 81 3.90 -13.62 -4.72
C HIS A 81 4.94 -14.59 -5.32
N ALA A 82 4.47 -15.59 -6.05
CA ALA A 82 5.35 -16.54 -6.74
C ALA A 82 6.28 -15.85 -7.75
N MET A 83 5.77 -14.86 -8.49
CA MET A 83 6.58 -14.07 -9.42
C MET A 83 7.65 -13.25 -8.68
N ILE A 84 7.30 -12.61 -7.57
CA ILE A 84 8.23 -11.79 -6.76
C ILE A 84 9.33 -12.68 -6.20
N LEU A 85 8.99 -13.84 -5.63
CA LEU A 85 9.97 -14.82 -5.15
C LEU A 85 10.93 -15.28 -6.25
N ASN A 86 10.41 -15.50 -7.45
CA ASN A 86 11.25 -15.90 -8.60
C ASN A 86 12.20 -14.76 -9.03
N VAL A 87 11.78 -13.50 -8.92
CA VAL A 87 12.67 -12.35 -9.13
C VAL A 87 13.71 -12.26 -8.00
N HIS A 88 13.27 -12.36 -6.74
CA HIS A 88 14.17 -12.29 -5.57
C HIS A 88 15.33 -13.27 -5.66
N ARG A 89 15.09 -14.51 -6.10
CA ARG A 89 16.13 -15.53 -6.28
C ARG A 89 17.27 -15.11 -7.23
N GLN A 90 17.07 -14.08 -8.05
CA GLN A 90 18.07 -13.53 -8.97
C GLN A 90 18.92 -12.41 -8.33
N PHE A 91 18.58 -12.00 -7.10
CA PHE A 91 19.21 -10.91 -6.36
C PHE A 91 19.74 -11.44 -5.01
N THR A 92 20.88 -12.17 -5.06
CA THR A 92 21.44 -12.91 -3.92
C THR A 92 21.95 -12.03 -2.77
N GLU A 93 22.17 -10.74 -3.02
CA GLU A 93 22.73 -9.80 -2.04
C GLU A 93 21.67 -9.16 -1.12
N VAL A 94 20.38 -9.35 -1.41
CA VAL A 94 19.29 -8.78 -0.61
C VAL A 94 19.05 -9.60 0.64
N LYS A 95 19.55 -9.13 1.78
CA LYS A 95 19.52 -9.90 3.05
C LYS A 95 18.28 -9.68 3.90
N ASN A 96 17.73 -8.46 3.91
CA ASN A 96 16.68 -8.05 4.84
C ASN A 96 15.39 -7.70 4.06
N LEU A 97 14.86 -8.67 3.30
CA LEU A 97 13.60 -8.52 2.55
C LEU A 97 12.51 -9.39 3.17
N SER A 98 11.40 -8.75 3.52
CA SER A 98 10.14 -9.43 3.87
C SER A 98 9.16 -9.31 2.70
N ILE A 99 8.59 -10.43 2.26
CA ILE A 99 7.53 -10.47 1.25
C ILE A 99 6.31 -11.07 1.91
N LEU A 100 5.30 -10.24 2.15
CA LEU A 100 4.10 -10.56 2.93
C LEU A 100 2.85 -10.37 2.08
N LYS A 101 1.80 -11.12 2.41
CA LYS A 101 0.44 -10.87 1.93
C LYS A 101 -0.35 -10.10 2.99
N TRP A 102 -1.46 -9.49 2.57
CA TRP A 102 -2.28 -8.68 3.46
C TRP A 102 -2.67 -9.42 4.73
N ASN A 103 -3.15 -10.64 4.59
CA ASN A 103 -3.61 -11.45 5.72
C ASN A 103 -2.51 -11.85 6.71
N ASP A 104 -1.24 -11.87 6.27
CA ASP A 104 -0.11 -12.17 7.18
C ASP A 104 0.04 -11.09 8.27
N ILE A 105 -0.43 -9.89 7.99
CA ILE A 105 -0.46 -8.75 8.92
C ILE A 105 -1.85 -8.57 9.53
N ALA A 106 -2.89 -8.57 8.69
CA ALA A 106 -4.26 -8.26 9.10
C ALA A 106 -4.85 -9.24 10.12
N SER A 107 -4.33 -10.46 10.19
CA SER A 107 -4.70 -11.47 11.19
C SER A 107 -4.02 -11.30 12.55
N GLN A 108 -3.06 -10.38 12.68
CA GLN A 108 -2.33 -10.19 13.94
C GLN A 108 -3.15 -9.38 14.93
N ASN A 109 -3.12 -9.79 16.22
CA ASN A 109 -3.91 -9.15 17.28
C ASN A 109 -3.68 -7.64 17.36
N LYS A 110 -2.42 -7.19 17.27
CA LYS A 110 -2.08 -5.76 17.30
C LYS A 110 -2.65 -4.97 16.12
N TYR A 111 -2.73 -5.58 14.94
CA TYR A 111 -3.38 -4.95 13.78
C TYR A 111 -4.89 -4.82 14.02
N ILE A 112 -5.53 -5.89 14.51
CA ILE A 112 -6.96 -5.91 14.80
C ILE A 112 -7.30 -4.86 15.86
N GLU A 113 -6.51 -4.78 16.93
CA GLU A 113 -6.66 -3.78 17.98
C GLU A 113 -6.53 -2.35 17.42
N LEU A 114 -5.50 -2.09 16.61
CA LEU A 114 -5.30 -0.79 15.98
C LEU A 114 -6.47 -0.41 15.07
N PHE A 115 -6.97 -1.37 14.29
CA PHE A 115 -8.13 -1.15 13.42
C PHE A 115 -9.40 -0.79 14.22
N GLN A 116 -9.66 -1.48 15.33
CA GLN A 116 -10.79 -1.17 16.19
C GLN A 116 -10.62 0.20 16.87
N ASN A 117 -9.42 0.52 17.32
CA ASN A 117 -9.12 1.82 17.91
C ASN A 117 -9.30 2.97 16.90
N LEU A 118 -8.85 2.79 15.65
CA LEU A 118 -9.07 3.77 14.59
C LEU A 118 -10.56 3.96 14.31
N LYS A 119 -11.31 2.88 14.23
CA LYS A 119 -12.76 2.91 14.02
C LYS A 119 -13.46 3.66 15.15
N SER A 120 -13.13 3.37 16.41
CA SER A 120 -13.66 4.09 17.57
C SER A 120 -13.27 5.58 17.59
N THR A 121 -12.05 5.89 17.14
CA THR A 121 -11.61 7.29 17.02
C THR A 121 -12.44 8.05 16.00
N LEU A 122 -12.77 7.43 14.86
CA LEU A 122 -13.64 8.04 13.86
C LEU A 122 -15.06 8.32 14.35
N GLU A 123 -15.57 7.51 15.27
CA GLU A 123 -16.87 7.74 15.89
C GLU A 123 -16.86 8.94 16.87
N GLN A 124 -15.69 9.33 17.38
CA GLN A 124 -15.50 10.37 18.40
C GLN A 124 -14.88 11.66 17.88
N ASP A 125 -14.20 11.63 16.73
CA ASP A 125 -13.50 12.75 16.11
C ASP A 125 -14.21 13.16 14.82
N GLU A 126 -15.01 14.22 14.90
CA GLU A 126 -15.82 14.73 13.80
C GLU A 126 -14.95 15.25 12.64
N ASP A 127 -13.78 15.83 12.92
CA ASP A 127 -12.90 16.37 11.89
C ASP A 127 -12.26 15.23 11.09
N LEU A 128 -11.77 14.18 11.76
CA LEU A 128 -11.25 13.00 11.10
C LEU A 128 -12.35 12.29 10.28
N ALA A 129 -13.54 12.14 10.86
CA ALA A 129 -14.69 11.55 10.15
C ALA A 129 -15.07 12.35 8.91
N ALA A 130 -15.04 13.69 8.97
CA ALA A 130 -15.30 14.57 7.83
C ALA A 130 -14.25 14.40 6.72
N VAL A 131 -12.96 14.29 7.08
CA VAL A 131 -11.87 14.06 6.11
C VAL A 131 -12.02 12.70 5.42
N VAL A 132 -12.31 11.63 6.18
CA VAL A 132 -12.55 10.28 5.63
C VAL A 132 -13.76 10.29 4.69
N LYS A 133 -14.89 10.87 5.12
CA LYS A 133 -16.11 10.96 4.32
C LYS A 133 -15.89 11.76 3.02
N LYS A 134 -15.17 12.87 3.09
CA LYS A 134 -14.83 13.69 1.93
C LYS A 134 -13.98 12.89 0.93
N PHE A 135 -12.97 12.16 1.41
CA PHE A 135 -12.12 11.34 0.57
C PHE A 135 -12.93 10.22 -0.12
N VAL A 136 -13.70 9.43 0.65
CA VAL A 136 -14.54 8.34 0.12
C VAL A 136 -15.50 8.87 -0.93
N THR A 137 -16.19 9.99 -0.65
CA THR A 137 -17.15 10.60 -1.60
C THR A 137 -16.46 11.05 -2.88
N SER A 138 -15.29 11.69 -2.76
CA SER A 138 -14.52 12.17 -3.91
C SER A 138 -14.02 11.00 -4.75
N HIS A 139 -13.49 9.96 -4.11
CA HIS A 139 -12.97 8.78 -4.78
C HIS A 139 -14.06 7.99 -5.49
N MET A 140 -15.20 7.78 -4.83
CA MET A 140 -16.38 7.15 -5.45
C MET A 140 -16.88 7.94 -6.66
N ARG A 141 -16.96 9.26 -6.57
CA ARG A 141 -17.35 10.11 -7.70
C ARG A 141 -16.35 10.04 -8.86
N LYS A 142 -15.07 10.08 -8.59
CA LYS A 142 -14.00 10.09 -9.61
C LYS A 142 -13.88 8.75 -10.34
N PHE A 143 -13.93 7.65 -9.62
CA PHE A 143 -13.58 6.33 -10.16
C PHE A 143 -14.76 5.38 -10.35
N TYR A 144 -15.86 5.59 -9.61
CA TYR A 144 -16.99 4.66 -9.53
C TYR A 144 -18.36 5.33 -9.72
N TRP A 145 -18.42 6.52 -10.31
CA TRP A 145 -19.65 7.33 -10.41
C TRP A 145 -20.88 6.58 -10.94
N ARG A 146 -20.69 5.59 -11.85
CA ARG A 146 -21.78 4.75 -12.38
C ARG A 146 -22.30 3.71 -11.40
N ARG A 147 -21.56 3.44 -10.32
CA ARG A 147 -21.84 2.39 -9.33
C ARG A 147 -21.87 2.91 -7.90
N ALA A 148 -21.82 4.23 -7.74
CA ALA A 148 -21.91 4.87 -6.45
C ALA A 148 -23.30 4.60 -5.84
N ASN A 149 -23.35 3.62 -4.93
CA ASN A 149 -24.49 3.30 -4.10
C ASN A 149 -24.05 3.15 -2.66
N LYS A 150 -25.01 3.00 -1.74
CA LYS A 150 -24.74 2.90 -0.30
C LYS A 150 -23.84 1.72 0.07
N GLU A 151 -23.98 0.60 -0.62
CA GLU A 151 -23.17 -0.60 -0.37
C GLU A 151 -21.74 -0.43 -0.86
N ALA A 152 -21.55 0.03 -2.10
CA ALA A 152 -20.22 0.31 -2.64
C ALA A 152 -19.47 1.36 -1.81
N THR A 153 -20.17 2.38 -1.28
CA THR A 153 -19.59 3.38 -0.39
C THR A 153 -19.08 2.78 0.92
N LYS A 154 -19.80 1.82 1.51
CA LYS A 154 -19.34 1.10 2.71
C LYS A 154 -18.08 0.28 2.45
N TRP A 155 -17.98 -0.35 1.28
CA TRP A 155 -16.79 -1.11 0.91
C TRP A 155 -15.58 -0.20 0.64
N GLU A 156 -15.81 0.97 0.06
CA GLU A 156 -14.76 1.97 -0.12
C GLU A 156 -14.25 2.54 1.21
N GLU A 157 -15.16 2.81 2.13
CA GLU A 157 -14.82 3.23 3.49
C GLU A 157 -14.00 2.14 4.22
N ARG A 158 -14.43 0.89 4.13
CA ARG A 158 -13.70 -0.26 4.68
C ARG A 158 -12.29 -0.38 4.09
N TYR A 159 -12.19 -0.29 2.77
CA TYR A 159 -10.91 -0.28 2.06
C TYR A 159 -9.97 0.79 2.63
N LEU A 160 -10.44 2.03 2.73
CA LEU A 160 -9.66 3.15 3.21
C LEU A 160 -9.21 2.96 4.67
N LEU A 161 -10.11 2.51 5.55
CA LEU A 161 -9.78 2.27 6.95
C LEU A 161 -8.71 1.19 7.12
N GLU A 162 -8.77 0.14 6.35
CA GLU A 162 -7.74 -0.90 6.36
C GLU A 162 -6.41 -0.39 5.79
N GLU A 163 -6.44 0.43 4.74
CA GLU A 163 -5.24 1.06 4.18
C GLU A 163 -4.57 1.99 5.20
N ILE A 164 -5.33 2.83 5.89
CA ILE A 164 -4.84 3.69 6.97
C ILE A 164 -4.23 2.85 8.10
N THR A 165 -4.95 1.83 8.55
CA THR A 165 -4.50 0.95 9.63
C THR A 165 -3.19 0.27 9.27
N MET A 166 -3.09 -0.28 8.06
CA MET A 166 -1.89 -0.94 7.57
C MET A 166 -0.70 0.02 7.50
N SER A 167 -0.94 1.23 7.02
CA SER A 167 0.06 2.28 6.95
C SER A 167 0.63 2.62 8.35
N ILE A 168 -0.25 2.81 9.33
CA ILE A 168 0.16 3.06 10.72
C ILE A 168 0.87 1.83 11.30
N TYR A 169 0.34 0.63 11.06
CA TYR A 169 0.89 -0.60 11.59
C TYR A 169 2.31 -0.86 11.08
N VAL A 170 2.53 -0.76 9.79
CA VAL A 170 3.86 -0.96 9.19
C VAL A 170 4.84 0.08 9.69
N THR A 171 4.44 1.35 9.75
CA THR A 171 5.32 2.45 10.14
C THR A 171 5.66 2.42 11.64
N GLU A 172 4.64 2.20 12.49
CA GLU A 172 4.78 2.48 13.92
C GLU A 172 4.91 1.22 14.78
N ILE A 173 4.35 0.09 14.36
CA ILE A 173 4.25 -1.11 15.19
C ILE A 173 5.26 -2.18 14.80
N LEU A 174 5.55 -2.38 13.51
CA LEU A 174 6.56 -3.32 13.07
C LEU A 174 7.99 -2.89 13.43
N GLY A 175 8.13 -1.69 14.02
CA GLY A 175 9.38 -1.31 14.68
C GLY A 175 10.51 -0.94 13.73
N TYR A 176 10.21 -0.49 12.53
CA TYR A 176 11.19 0.21 11.73
C TYR A 176 11.56 1.50 12.47
N GLN A 177 12.50 1.41 13.40
CA GLN A 177 13.01 2.54 14.21
C GLN A 177 13.70 3.62 13.37
N ARG A 178 13.78 3.37 12.06
CA ARG A 178 14.40 4.22 11.06
C ARG A 178 13.33 4.83 10.17
N GLU A 179 13.70 5.87 9.49
CA GLU A 179 12.88 6.51 8.49
C GLU A 179 12.43 5.51 7.43
N LEU A 180 11.11 5.32 7.32
CA LEU A 180 10.50 4.40 6.37
C LEU A 180 10.11 5.16 5.10
N TRP A 181 10.63 4.70 3.97
CA TRP A 181 10.27 5.22 2.65
C TRP A 181 9.27 4.29 1.99
N GLU A 182 8.12 4.83 1.66
CA GLU A 182 7.16 4.12 0.82
C GLU A 182 7.43 4.38 -0.64
N ILE A 183 7.58 3.33 -1.43
CA ILE A 183 7.78 3.39 -2.87
C ILE A 183 6.46 3.06 -3.56
N ALA A 184 5.85 4.05 -4.17
CA ALA A 184 4.54 3.90 -4.82
C ALA A 184 4.55 4.49 -6.24
N PRO A 185 3.74 3.91 -7.16
CA PRO A 185 3.65 4.42 -8.54
C PRO A 185 2.85 5.72 -8.64
N ASN A 186 2.20 6.13 -7.57
CA ASN A 186 1.36 7.31 -7.52
C ASN A 186 1.71 8.14 -6.29
N PRO A 187 2.04 9.43 -6.45
CA PRO A 187 2.51 10.28 -5.36
C PRO A 187 1.38 10.73 -4.42
N ASP A 188 0.12 10.50 -4.81
CA ASP A 188 -1.01 11.00 -4.04
C ASP A 188 -1.24 10.12 -2.81
N PHE A 189 -0.81 10.62 -1.66
CA PHE A 189 -1.29 10.11 -0.39
C PHE A 189 -2.81 10.26 -0.33
N PRO A 190 -3.54 9.24 0.13
CA PRO A 190 -4.90 9.45 0.57
C PRO A 190 -4.93 10.60 1.58
N ASP A 191 -5.73 11.63 1.34
CA ASP A 191 -5.86 12.79 2.24
C ASP A 191 -5.98 12.42 3.73
N PRO A 192 -6.69 11.33 4.13
CA PRO A 192 -6.78 10.92 5.52
C PRO A 192 -5.45 10.47 6.13
N ILE A 193 -4.57 9.83 5.36
CA ILE A 193 -3.23 9.44 5.86
C ILE A 193 -2.38 10.69 6.05
N GLY A 194 -2.36 11.60 5.08
CA GLY A 194 -1.70 12.90 5.20
C GLY A 194 -2.21 13.69 6.40
N TYR A 195 -3.53 13.76 6.59
CA TYR A 195 -4.16 14.41 7.74
C TYR A 195 -3.69 13.83 9.07
N LEU A 196 -3.64 12.50 9.19
CA LEU A 196 -3.20 11.83 10.42
C LEU A 196 -1.73 12.11 10.75
N TYR A 197 -0.86 12.09 9.74
CA TYR A 197 0.57 12.28 9.96
C TYR A 197 0.98 13.76 10.03
N GLU A 198 0.40 14.61 9.20
CA GLU A 198 0.82 16.01 9.10
C GLU A 198 0.09 16.93 10.09
N LYS A 199 -1.22 16.72 10.30
CA LYS A 199 -2.05 17.60 11.10
C LYS A 199 -2.52 17.00 12.43
N GLN A 200 -2.58 15.67 12.51
CA GLN A 200 -3.13 14.96 13.66
C GLN A 200 -2.18 13.88 14.20
N SER A 201 -0.89 14.19 14.25
CA SER A 201 0.11 13.28 14.79
C SER A 201 -0.20 12.83 16.23
N ALA A 202 -0.90 13.66 17.02
CA ALA A 202 -1.37 13.33 18.36
C ALA A 202 -2.38 12.16 18.35
N ILE A 203 -3.25 12.07 17.32
CA ILE A 203 -4.19 10.95 17.16
C ILE A 203 -3.42 9.67 16.89
N VAL A 204 -2.47 9.68 15.95
CA VAL A 204 -1.64 8.52 15.65
C VAL A 204 -0.82 8.11 16.89
N GLN A 205 -0.25 9.06 17.62
CA GLN A 205 0.47 8.79 18.85
C GLN A 205 -0.42 8.13 19.90
N LYS A 206 -1.67 8.57 20.06
CA LYS A 206 -2.66 7.96 20.93
C LYS A 206 -3.00 6.53 20.50
N LEU A 207 -3.16 6.30 19.18
CA LEU A 207 -3.48 4.98 18.63
C LEU A 207 -2.35 3.97 18.83
N VAL A 208 -1.09 4.38 18.70
CA VAL A 208 0.07 3.49 18.79
C VAL A 208 0.78 3.50 20.14
N GLY A 209 0.41 4.43 21.04
CA GLY A 209 0.97 4.55 22.40
C GLY A 209 2.42 5.00 22.45
N LYS A 210 2.98 5.54 21.38
CA LYS A 210 4.37 6.02 21.29
C LYS A 210 4.53 7.18 20.31
N LYS A 211 5.72 7.81 20.29
CA LYS A 211 6.03 8.89 19.35
C LYS A 211 5.96 8.36 17.92
N VAL A 212 5.27 9.12 17.07
CA VAL A 212 5.11 8.83 15.64
C VAL A 212 6.41 9.12 14.90
N LEU A 213 6.82 8.20 14.01
CA LEU A 213 7.94 8.39 13.10
C LEU A 213 7.47 9.09 11.81
N ALA A 214 8.34 9.91 11.24
CA ALA A 214 8.05 10.54 9.97
C ALA A 214 8.03 9.48 8.86
N ARG A 215 6.98 9.50 8.04
CA ARG A 215 6.88 8.69 6.82
C ARG A 215 7.27 9.55 5.63
N ARG A 216 8.08 9.01 4.75
CA ARG A 216 8.40 9.63 3.47
C ARG A 216 7.83 8.83 2.31
N LEU A 217 7.55 9.51 1.22
CA LEU A 217 7.06 8.92 -0.01
C LEU A 217 8.06 9.16 -1.13
N GLU A 218 8.45 8.09 -1.78
CA GLU A 218 9.25 8.13 -3.01
C GLU A 218 8.37 7.71 -4.19
N ILE A 219 8.42 8.48 -5.27
CA ILE A 219 7.67 8.17 -6.49
C ILE A 219 8.42 7.09 -7.26
N LEU A 220 7.74 5.99 -7.54
CA LEU A 220 8.26 4.95 -8.40
C LEU A 220 8.32 5.45 -9.85
N GLU A 221 9.52 5.74 -10.34
CA GLU A 221 9.73 6.06 -11.76
C GLU A 221 9.40 4.86 -12.62
N ILE A 222 8.45 5.05 -13.53
CA ILE A 222 8.08 4.02 -14.50
C ILE A 222 9.12 4.04 -15.63
N PRO A 223 9.83 2.92 -15.90
CA PRO A 223 10.73 2.86 -17.04
C PRO A 223 9.98 3.21 -18.32
N GLN A 224 10.41 4.26 -19.00
CA GLN A 224 9.84 4.61 -20.30
C GLN A 224 9.94 3.38 -21.22
N LYS A 225 8.91 3.15 -22.04
CA LYS A 225 9.03 2.21 -23.13
C LYS A 225 10.22 2.67 -23.97
N GLU A 226 11.25 1.86 -24.08
CA GLU A 226 12.19 2.04 -25.16
C GLU A 226 11.35 2.16 -26.44
N SER A 227 11.33 3.34 -27.03
CA SER A 227 10.77 3.53 -28.35
C SER A 227 11.60 2.61 -29.24
N LEU A 228 11.00 1.49 -29.62
CA LEU A 228 11.48 0.71 -30.75
C LEU A 228 11.34 1.64 -31.97
N HIS A 229 12.35 2.47 -32.20
CA HIS A 229 12.64 2.99 -33.50
C HIS A 229 13.03 1.76 -34.32
N ASN A 230 12.02 1.14 -34.93
CA ASN A 230 12.23 0.36 -36.13
C ASN A 230 12.83 1.33 -37.15
N GLY A 231 14.17 1.40 -37.20
CA GLY A 231 14.89 1.91 -38.33
C GLY A 231 14.54 1.00 -39.53
N GLY A 232 14.03 1.64 -40.56
CA GLY A 232 13.52 1.10 -41.79
C GLY A 232 14.48 0.28 -42.62
#